data_0ec252682102abc33e6a3ce08a8fab3d
#
_entry.id   0ec252682102abc33e6a3ce08a8fab3d
#
_cell.length_a   1.000
_cell.length_b   1.000
_cell.length_c   1.000
_cell.angle_alpha   90.00
_cell.angle_beta   90.00
_cell.angle_gamma   90.00
#
_symmetry.space_group_name_H-M   'P 1'
#
loop_
_entity.id
_entity.type
_entity.pdbx_description
1 polymer ?
#
loop_
_entity_poly.entity_id
_entity_poly.type
_entity_poly.pdbx_seq_one_letter_code
_entity_poly.pdbx_strand_id
1 'polypeptide(L)'
;VADPDEPCDPSWGGAYSLDDAARDLELDRRITQLRAAGGDIMVSFGGQANSELAFVCTDDADLASAYRSVVERYDLHAIDLDIENADIADTPSIERRARAVATVQAERAAAGDELDVWLTLPASRSGLTDDGVALVTATIDGGVDLTGVNLMTMNFGSADEPTSDMLAATKAALEAAVGQVADIYRGQGVALADSERWTKLGATPMIGQNDVIGEVFTLDDAKALAVVPADKP
;
A
#
# COMPACT_ATOMS: atom_id res chain seq x y z
N VAL A 1 -6.77 -8.48 5.74
CA VAL A 1 -7.33 -9.50 4.83
C VAL A 1 -8.76 -9.82 5.23
N ALA A 2 -9.50 -10.52 4.37
CA ALA A 2 -10.83 -11.03 4.70
C ALA A 2 -10.76 -12.15 5.77
N ASP A 3 -11.83 -12.31 6.54
CA ASP A 3 -12.05 -13.50 7.36
C ASP A 3 -12.31 -14.69 6.42
N PRO A 4 -11.74 -15.88 6.67
CA PRO A 4 -11.93 -17.04 5.81
C PRO A 4 -13.38 -17.55 5.72
N ASP A 5 -14.17 -17.35 6.77
CA ASP A 5 -15.55 -17.81 6.88
C ASP A 5 -16.56 -16.71 6.48
N GLU A 6 -16.19 -15.43 6.64
CA GLU A 6 -17.04 -14.27 6.37
C GLU A 6 -16.30 -13.29 5.45
N PRO A 7 -16.48 -13.38 4.11
CA PRO A 7 -15.67 -12.68 3.12
C PRO A 7 -15.65 -11.15 3.21
N CYS A 8 -16.66 -10.54 3.82
CA CYS A 8 -16.73 -9.09 4.02
C CYS A 8 -16.30 -8.64 5.42
N ASP A 9 -15.92 -9.56 6.30
CA ASP A 9 -15.40 -9.20 7.62
C ASP A 9 -13.87 -9.08 7.57
N PRO A 10 -13.32 -7.95 8.03
CA PRO A 10 -11.88 -7.78 8.09
C PRO A 10 -11.27 -8.58 9.24
N SER A 11 -10.14 -9.21 8.98
CA SER A 11 -9.40 -9.99 9.95
C SER A 11 -7.90 -9.70 9.92
N TRP A 12 -7.25 -9.88 11.06
CA TRP A 12 -5.80 -9.83 11.17
C TRP A 12 -5.21 -11.19 10.76
N GLY A 13 -4.59 -11.17 9.57
CA GLY A 13 -3.93 -12.33 8.98
C GLY A 13 -4.82 -13.55 8.72
N GLY A 14 -6.15 -13.37 8.62
CA GLY A 14 -7.11 -14.47 8.47
C GLY A 14 -7.27 -15.33 9.73
N ALA A 15 -6.78 -14.86 10.90
CA ALA A 15 -6.75 -15.67 12.12
C ALA A 15 -7.44 -15.01 13.33
N TYR A 16 -7.53 -13.69 13.34
CA TYR A 16 -8.12 -12.94 14.45
C TYR A 16 -9.14 -11.96 13.91
N SER A 17 -10.37 -12.00 14.42
CA SER A 17 -11.30 -10.88 14.26
C SER A 17 -10.70 -9.61 14.90
N LEU A 18 -11.28 -8.44 14.64
CA LEU A 18 -10.83 -7.19 15.28
C LEU A 18 -10.93 -7.28 16.82
N ASP A 19 -11.97 -7.95 17.33
CA ASP A 19 -12.17 -8.14 18.76
C ASP A 19 -11.22 -9.18 19.38
N ASP A 20 -10.92 -10.25 18.65
CA ASP A 20 -9.93 -11.23 19.10
C ASP A 20 -8.52 -10.59 19.12
N ALA A 21 -8.17 -9.78 18.16
CA ALA A 21 -6.89 -9.07 18.15
C ALA A 21 -6.77 -8.08 19.33
N ALA A 22 -7.87 -7.41 19.68
CA ALA A 22 -7.88 -6.55 20.88
C ALA A 22 -7.63 -7.34 22.16
N ARG A 23 -8.29 -8.51 22.29
CA ARG A 23 -8.22 -9.37 23.48
C ARG A 23 -6.91 -10.15 23.56
N ASP A 24 -6.54 -10.87 22.47
CA ASP A 24 -5.48 -11.89 22.50
C ASP A 24 -4.11 -11.30 22.14
N LEU A 25 -4.08 -10.27 21.27
CA LEU A 25 -2.87 -9.55 20.90
C LEU A 25 -2.70 -8.22 21.64
N GLU A 26 -3.68 -7.82 22.44
CA GLU A 26 -3.74 -6.52 23.13
C GLU A 26 -3.54 -5.34 22.15
N LEU A 27 -4.04 -5.48 20.92
CA LEU A 27 -3.69 -4.56 19.83
C LEU A 27 -4.12 -3.12 20.12
N ASP A 28 -5.35 -2.91 20.58
CA ASP A 28 -5.87 -1.58 20.92
C ASP A 28 -5.03 -0.90 22.03
N ARG A 29 -4.58 -1.68 23.02
CA ARG A 29 -3.69 -1.18 24.09
C ARG A 29 -2.32 -0.79 23.53
N ARG A 30 -1.75 -1.60 22.65
CA ARG A 30 -0.44 -1.31 22.02
C ARG A 30 -0.50 -0.06 21.15
N ILE A 31 -1.57 0.12 20.37
CA ILE A 31 -1.80 1.32 19.57
C ILE A 31 -1.90 2.56 20.48
N THR A 32 -2.70 2.48 21.56
CA THR A 32 -2.82 3.57 22.54
C THR A 32 -1.46 3.93 23.14
N GLN A 33 -0.64 2.94 23.48
CA GLN A 33 0.71 3.19 24.02
C GLN A 33 1.65 3.83 23.00
N LEU A 34 1.60 3.40 21.72
CA LEU A 34 2.39 4.00 20.64
C LEU A 34 2.01 5.47 20.46
N ARG A 35 0.71 5.79 20.42
CA ARG A 35 0.22 7.17 20.27
C ARG A 35 0.60 8.03 21.47
N ALA A 36 0.54 7.49 22.68
CA ALA A 36 1.00 8.19 23.88
C ALA A 36 2.52 8.50 23.85
N ALA A 37 3.29 7.75 23.07
CA ALA A 37 4.71 8.00 22.83
C ALA A 37 4.99 8.93 21.63
N GLY A 38 3.95 9.48 20.99
CA GLY A 38 4.05 10.40 19.86
C GLY A 38 4.13 9.70 18.49
N GLY A 39 3.91 8.39 18.43
CA GLY A 39 3.80 7.64 17.17
C GLY A 39 2.35 7.54 16.68
N ASP A 40 2.17 6.98 15.51
CA ASP A 40 0.86 6.59 14.96
C ASP A 40 0.98 5.30 14.15
N ILE A 41 -0.15 4.82 13.64
CA ILE A 41 -0.24 3.60 12.83
C ILE A 41 -0.95 3.86 11.51
N MET A 42 -0.57 3.08 10.52
CA MET A 42 -1.30 2.86 9.29
C MET A 42 -1.62 1.37 9.19
N VAL A 43 -2.85 1.03 8.82
CA VAL A 43 -3.25 -0.36 8.60
C VAL A 43 -3.11 -0.68 7.12
N SER A 44 -2.40 -1.78 6.83
CA SER A 44 -2.28 -2.33 5.48
C SER A 44 -3.31 -3.44 5.26
N PHE A 45 -4.07 -3.33 4.18
CA PHE A 45 -5.04 -4.32 3.74
C PHE A 45 -4.46 -5.12 2.57
N GLY A 46 -4.57 -6.43 2.62
CA GLY A 46 -4.04 -7.31 1.59
C GLY A 46 -2.77 -8.04 2.01
N GLY A 47 -1.75 -8.03 1.15
CA GLY A 47 -0.50 -8.76 1.33
C GLY A 47 -0.47 -10.10 0.62
N GLN A 48 0.68 -10.77 0.65
CA GLN A 48 0.93 -12.01 -0.10
C GLN A 48 0.05 -13.20 0.34
N ALA A 49 -0.36 -13.24 1.62
CA ALA A 49 -1.09 -14.36 2.19
C ALA A 49 -2.56 -14.04 2.40
N ASN A 50 -3.39 -15.06 2.29
CA ASN A 50 -4.85 -14.99 2.43
C ASN A 50 -5.52 -14.20 1.28
N SER A 51 -6.80 -13.85 1.45
CA SER A 51 -7.56 -13.13 0.44
C SER A 51 -7.69 -11.66 0.79
N GLU A 52 -7.43 -10.78 -0.17
CA GLU A 52 -7.73 -9.36 -0.04
C GLU A 52 -9.25 -9.14 0.01
N LEU A 53 -9.71 -8.16 0.81
CA LEU A 53 -11.13 -7.93 1.05
C LEU A 53 -11.92 -7.72 -0.25
N ALA A 54 -11.48 -6.83 -1.14
CA ALA A 54 -12.20 -6.54 -2.36
C ALA A 54 -12.20 -7.69 -3.37
N PHE A 55 -11.29 -8.64 -3.25
CA PHE A 55 -11.27 -9.82 -4.11
C PHE A 55 -12.41 -10.78 -3.78
N VAL A 56 -12.76 -10.93 -2.51
CA VAL A 56 -13.77 -11.90 -2.04
C VAL A 56 -15.09 -11.25 -1.62
N CYS A 57 -15.08 -10.06 -1.01
CA CYS A 57 -16.28 -9.29 -0.70
C CYS A 57 -16.78 -8.60 -1.96
N THR A 58 -17.87 -9.08 -2.53
CA THR A 58 -18.35 -8.65 -3.86
C THR A 58 -19.45 -7.58 -3.82
N ASP A 59 -19.98 -7.24 -2.65
CA ASP A 59 -20.92 -6.14 -2.47
C ASP A 59 -20.16 -4.85 -2.13
N ASP A 60 -20.43 -3.76 -2.86
CA ASP A 60 -19.74 -2.48 -2.70
C ASP A 60 -20.03 -1.83 -1.33
N ALA A 61 -21.25 -1.97 -0.79
CA ALA A 61 -21.63 -1.38 0.48
C ALA A 61 -21.05 -2.14 1.67
N ASP A 62 -21.04 -3.47 1.60
CA ASP A 62 -20.42 -4.32 2.61
C ASP A 62 -18.90 -4.12 2.63
N LEU A 63 -18.27 -4.01 1.47
CA LEU A 63 -16.84 -3.73 1.37
C LEU A 63 -16.47 -2.35 1.95
N ALA A 64 -17.26 -1.30 1.64
CA ALA A 64 -17.06 0.02 2.25
C ALA A 64 -17.25 -0.04 3.77
N SER A 65 -18.22 -0.82 4.25
CA SER A 65 -18.43 -1.06 5.69
C SER A 65 -17.25 -1.76 6.34
N ALA A 66 -16.65 -2.74 5.66
CA ALA A 66 -15.46 -3.45 6.12
C ALA A 66 -14.28 -2.49 6.30
N TYR A 67 -13.92 -1.69 5.29
CA TYR A 67 -12.85 -0.69 5.41
C TYR A 67 -13.17 0.33 6.50
N ARG A 68 -14.39 0.87 6.55
CA ARG A 68 -14.82 1.83 7.57
C ARG A 68 -14.66 1.28 8.99
N SER A 69 -15.04 0.03 9.22
CA SER A 69 -14.97 -0.60 10.55
C SER A 69 -13.55 -0.61 11.12
N VAL A 70 -12.53 -0.82 10.26
CA VAL A 70 -11.13 -0.79 10.65
C VAL A 70 -10.64 0.63 10.87
N VAL A 71 -10.99 1.56 9.94
CA VAL A 71 -10.64 2.98 10.05
C VAL A 71 -11.17 3.58 11.34
N GLU A 72 -12.44 3.35 11.65
CA GLU A 72 -13.09 3.86 12.87
C GLU A 72 -12.55 3.20 14.13
N ARG A 73 -12.38 1.87 14.12
CA ARG A 73 -11.89 1.15 15.32
C ARG A 73 -10.53 1.64 15.79
N TYR A 74 -9.64 1.87 14.85
CA TYR A 74 -8.26 2.26 15.18
C TYR A 74 -8.01 3.76 15.03
N ASP A 75 -9.05 4.55 14.73
CA ASP A 75 -8.95 5.99 14.52
C ASP A 75 -7.82 6.34 13.55
N LEU A 76 -7.90 5.76 12.33
CA LEU A 76 -6.83 5.86 11.34
C LEU A 76 -6.92 7.16 10.54
N HIS A 77 -5.77 7.78 10.32
CA HIS A 77 -5.59 8.90 9.40
C HIS A 77 -4.96 8.45 8.08
N ALA A 78 -4.47 7.21 8.02
CA ALA A 78 -3.91 6.62 6.80
C ALA A 78 -4.20 5.12 6.73
N ILE A 79 -4.45 4.65 5.50
CA ILE A 79 -4.51 3.22 5.16
C ILE A 79 -3.57 2.92 4.01
N ASP A 80 -3.12 1.68 3.95
CA ASP A 80 -2.37 1.11 2.85
C ASP A 80 -3.15 -0.06 2.23
N LEU A 81 -3.06 -0.20 0.92
CA LEU A 81 -3.66 -1.27 0.14
C LEU A 81 -2.52 -2.04 -0.53
N ASP A 82 -2.15 -3.15 0.06
CA ASP A 82 -1.06 -4.03 -0.39
C ASP A 82 -1.60 -5.10 -1.33
N ILE A 83 -1.51 -4.82 -2.65
CA ILE A 83 -2.17 -5.63 -3.68
C ILE A 83 -1.14 -6.44 -4.44
N GLU A 84 -1.22 -7.74 -4.24
CA GLU A 84 -0.25 -8.69 -4.75
C GLU A 84 -0.90 -9.83 -5.57
N ASN A 85 -0.06 -10.70 -6.11
CA ASN A 85 -0.46 -11.92 -6.81
C ASN A 85 -1.46 -11.68 -7.95
N ALA A 86 -2.54 -12.47 -8.00
CA ALA A 86 -3.58 -12.35 -9.02
C ALA A 86 -4.46 -11.11 -8.84
N ASP A 87 -4.55 -10.59 -7.64
CA ASP A 87 -5.44 -9.48 -7.29
C ASP A 87 -5.02 -8.17 -7.97
N ILE A 88 -3.72 -8.04 -8.36
CA ILE A 88 -3.20 -6.87 -9.06
C ILE A 88 -3.77 -6.72 -10.48
N ALA A 89 -4.24 -7.81 -11.09
CA ALA A 89 -4.80 -7.82 -12.44
C ALA A 89 -6.32 -8.07 -12.46
N ASP A 90 -6.95 -8.28 -11.31
CA ASP A 90 -8.40 -8.53 -11.22
C ASP A 90 -9.20 -7.23 -11.30
N THR A 91 -9.53 -6.82 -12.51
CA THR A 91 -10.27 -5.57 -12.77
C THR A 91 -11.54 -5.42 -11.92
N PRO A 92 -12.39 -6.45 -11.73
CA PRO A 92 -13.58 -6.29 -10.91
C PRO A 92 -13.29 -5.93 -9.45
N SER A 93 -12.28 -6.52 -8.83
CA SER A 93 -11.89 -6.20 -7.45
C SER A 93 -11.23 -4.84 -7.36
N ILE A 94 -10.40 -4.45 -8.35
CA ILE A 94 -9.75 -3.14 -8.42
C ILE A 94 -10.81 -2.02 -8.44
N GLU A 95 -11.77 -2.11 -9.35
CA GLU A 95 -12.85 -1.11 -9.48
C GLU A 95 -13.72 -1.04 -8.23
N ARG A 96 -14.07 -2.18 -7.64
CA ARG A 96 -14.86 -2.27 -6.42
C ARG A 96 -14.13 -1.67 -5.24
N ARG A 97 -12.85 -1.98 -5.07
CA ARG A 97 -11.98 -1.41 -4.04
C ARG A 97 -11.92 0.11 -4.16
N ALA A 98 -11.68 0.61 -5.35
CA ALA A 98 -11.61 2.04 -5.60
C ALA A 98 -12.91 2.76 -5.18
N ARG A 99 -14.08 2.24 -5.58
CA ARG A 99 -15.38 2.82 -5.17
C ARG A 99 -15.61 2.77 -3.66
N ALA A 100 -15.29 1.64 -3.03
CA ALA A 100 -15.46 1.48 -1.59
C ALA A 100 -14.55 2.41 -0.78
N VAL A 101 -13.27 2.50 -1.15
CA VAL A 101 -12.31 3.40 -0.50
C VAL A 101 -12.65 4.86 -0.73
N ALA A 102 -13.03 5.25 -1.96
CA ALA A 102 -13.48 6.61 -2.25
C ALA A 102 -14.71 7.01 -1.41
N THR A 103 -15.62 6.06 -1.17
CA THR A 103 -16.77 6.28 -0.28
C THR A 103 -16.32 6.59 1.15
N VAL A 104 -15.41 5.79 1.71
CA VAL A 104 -14.89 6.01 3.07
C VAL A 104 -14.11 7.32 3.16
N GLN A 105 -13.27 7.65 2.16
CA GLN A 105 -12.58 8.94 2.11
C GLN A 105 -13.56 10.13 2.12
N ALA A 106 -14.61 10.06 1.29
CA ALA A 106 -15.60 11.13 1.21
C ALA A 106 -16.36 11.32 2.54
N GLU A 107 -16.69 10.23 3.24
CA GLU A 107 -17.32 10.26 4.56
C GLU A 107 -16.41 10.90 5.61
N ARG A 108 -15.13 10.53 5.62
CA ARG A 108 -14.11 11.10 6.54
C ARG A 108 -13.90 12.59 6.26
N ALA A 109 -13.74 12.98 5.00
CA ALA A 109 -13.59 14.39 4.60
C ALA A 109 -14.83 15.23 5.00
N ALA A 110 -16.03 14.69 4.85
CA ALA A 110 -17.27 15.36 5.30
C ALA A 110 -17.32 15.54 6.82
N ALA A 111 -16.65 14.69 7.58
CA ALA A 111 -16.49 14.82 9.04
C ALA A 111 -15.34 15.77 9.44
N GLY A 112 -14.57 16.30 8.48
CA GLY A 112 -13.42 17.17 8.70
C GLY A 112 -12.15 16.41 9.11
N ASP A 113 -12.08 15.15 8.77
CA ASP A 113 -10.98 14.23 9.14
C ASP A 113 -10.54 13.45 7.87
N GLU A 114 -9.47 13.91 7.26
CA GLU A 114 -8.98 13.36 6.00
C GLU A 114 -8.35 11.97 6.20
N LEU A 115 -8.48 11.10 5.20
CA LEU A 115 -7.91 9.76 5.18
C LEU A 115 -6.91 9.63 4.02
N ASP A 116 -5.64 9.54 4.36
CA ASP A 116 -4.58 9.23 3.41
C ASP A 116 -4.70 7.80 2.91
N VAL A 117 -4.57 7.61 1.60
CA VAL A 117 -4.61 6.28 0.97
C VAL A 117 -3.33 6.02 0.21
N TRP A 118 -2.65 4.95 0.57
CA TRP A 118 -1.47 4.45 -0.10
C TRP A 118 -1.77 3.14 -0.81
N LEU A 119 -1.04 2.88 -1.89
CA LEU A 119 -0.97 1.58 -2.55
C LEU A 119 0.43 1.00 -2.35
N THR A 120 0.55 -0.22 -1.88
CA THR A 120 1.81 -0.98 -1.90
C THR A 120 1.72 -2.01 -3.03
N LEU A 121 2.65 -1.92 -3.99
CA LEU A 121 2.57 -2.69 -5.24
C LEU A 121 3.91 -3.33 -5.61
N PRO A 122 3.90 -4.52 -6.24
CA PRO A 122 5.07 -5.13 -6.84
C PRO A 122 5.74 -4.20 -7.85
N ALA A 123 7.06 -4.17 -7.81
CA ALA A 123 7.88 -3.34 -8.69
C ALA A 123 9.05 -4.13 -9.27
N SER A 124 9.55 -3.63 -10.40
CA SER A 124 10.81 -4.05 -11.02
C SER A 124 11.81 -2.89 -10.99
N ARG A 125 13.02 -3.14 -11.48
CA ARG A 125 14.01 -2.05 -11.69
C ARG A 125 13.52 -0.96 -12.68
N SER A 126 12.48 -1.27 -13.47
CA SER A 126 11.84 -0.35 -14.40
C SER A 126 10.62 0.36 -13.81
N GLY A 127 10.43 0.31 -12.50
CA GLY A 127 9.29 0.88 -11.80
C GLY A 127 8.14 -0.10 -11.62
N LEU A 128 6.91 0.42 -11.61
CA LEU A 128 5.70 -0.36 -11.55
C LEU A 128 5.57 -1.30 -12.75
N THR A 129 4.96 -2.46 -12.53
CA THR A 129 4.54 -3.35 -13.62
C THR A 129 3.40 -2.74 -14.42
N ASP A 130 3.12 -3.27 -15.61
CA ASP A 130 1.99 -2.80 -16.42
C ASP A 130 0.66 -2.94 -15.66
N ASP A 131 0.47 -4.05 -14.93
CA ASP A 131 -0.71 -4.26 -14.08
C ASP A 131 -0.74 -3.25 -12.92
N GLY A 132 0.41 -2.93 -12.31
CA GLY A 132 0.52 -1.89 -11.28
C GLY A 132 0.13 -0.51 -11.79
N VAL A 133 0.58 -0.12 -13.00
CA VAL A 133 0.18 1.14 -13.66
C VAL A 133 -1.33 1.16 -13.92
N ALA A 134 -1.89 0.04 -14.41
CA ALA A 134 -3.32 -0.07 -14.66
C ALA A 134 -4.13 0.02 -13.36
N LEU A 135 -3.66 -0.63 -12.28
CA LEU A 135 -4.30 -0.58 -10.96
C LEU A 135 -4.30 0.84 -10.38
N VAL A 136 -3.16 1.54 -10.40
CA VAL A 136 -3.07 2.94 -9.93
C VAL A 136 -4.03 3.82 -10.72
N THR A 137 -4.05 3.68 -12.05
CA THR A 137 -4.95 4.44 -12.92
C THR A 137 -6.41 4.19 -12.56
N ALA A 138 -6.82 2.93 -12.44
CA ALA A 138 -8.19 2.56 -12.12
C ALA A 138 -8.60 3.01 -10.69
N THR A 139 -7.67 3.03 -9.76
CA THR A 139 -7.91 3.52 -8.39
C THR A 139 -8.25 5.02 -8.40
N ILE A 140 -7.48 5.82 -9.13
CA ILE A 140 -7.75 7.27 -9.28
C ILE A 140 -9.05 7.49 -10.09
N ASP A 141 -9.26 6.75 -11.18
CA ASP A 141 -10.51 6.81 -11.98
C ASP A 141 -11.75 6.47 -11.15
N GLY A 142 -11.61 5.59 -10.16
CA GLY A 142 -12.66 5.23 -9.22
C GLY A 142 -12.95 6.28 -8.15
N GLY A 143 -12.22 7.40 -8.16
CA GLY A 143 -12.47 8.56 -7.29
C GLY A 143 -11.65 8.59 -6.00
N VAL A 144 -10.66 7.71 -5.84
CA VAL A 144 -9.75 7.75 -4.68
C VAL A 144 -8.78 8.92 -4.85
N ASP A 145 -8.72 9.80 -3.84
CA ASP A 145 -7.63 10.77 -3.70
C ASP A 145 -6.39 10.04 -3.16
N LEU A 146 -5.55 9.60 -4.09
CA LEU A 146 -4.39 8.76 -3.78
C LEU A 146 -3.24 9.61 -3.23
N THR A 147 -2.84 9.33 -1.99
CA THR A 147 -1.71 9.98 -1.33
C THR A 147 -0.40 9.58 -2.00
N GLY A 148 -0.21 8.27 -2.27
CA GLY A 148 0.97 7.80 -2.96
C GLY A 148 1.00 6.31 -3.26
N VAL A 149 2.09 5.88 -3.90
CA VAL A 149 2.36 4.49 -4.25
C VAL A 149 3.68 4.07 -3.64
N ASN A 150 3.64 3.02 -2.86
CA ASN A 150 4.77 2.40 -2.19
C ASN A 150 5.25 1.20 -3.02
N LEU A 151 6.49 1.25 -3.49
CA LEU A 151 7.06 0.20 -4.32
C LEU A 151 7.66 -0.90 -3.45
N MET A 152 7.31 -2.16 -3.72
CA MET A 152 7.96 -3.32 -3.12
C MET A 152 9.34 -3.49 -3.75
N THR A 153 10.36 -2.87 -3.13
CA THR A 153 11.73 -2.82 -3.66
C THR A 153 12.59 -3.96 -3.09
N MET A 154 12.15 -5.17 -3.38
CA MET A 154 12.74 -6.42 -2.92
C MET A 154 12.63 -7.48 -4.03
N ASN A 155 13.41 -8.55 -3.92
CA ASN A 155 13.32 -9.72 -4.81
C ASN A 155 13.39 -9.35 -6.32
N PHE A 156 14.31 -8.47 -6.70
CA PHE A 156 14.42 -7.94 -8.07
C PHE A 156 14.97 -8.94 -9.10
N GLY A 157 15.73 -9.91 -8.62
CA GLY A 157 16.37 -10.92 -9.45
C GLY A 157 15.69 -12.28 -9.39
N SER A 158 16.47 -13.30 -9.64
CA SER A 158 16.06 -14.71 -9.55
C SER A 158 17.12 -15.53 -8.81
N ALA A 159 16.79 -16.78 -8.50
CA ALA A 159 17.75 -17.68 -7.86
C ALA A 159 19.06 -17.89 -8.68
N ASP A 160 18.96 -17.80 -10.01
CA ASP A 160 20.09 -17.96 -10.92
C ASP A 160 20.84 -16.65 -11.19
N GLU A 161 20.12 -15.52 -11.09
CA GLU A 161 20.64 -14.16 -11.34
C GLU A 161 20.19 -13.19 -10.25
N PRO A 162 20.73 -13.31 -9.01
CA PRO A 162 20.37 -12.38 -7.93
C PRO A 162 20.92 -10.98 -8.19
N THR A 163 20.20 -9.98 -7.72
CA THR A 163 20.63 -8.58 -7.79
C THR A 163 21.73 -8.32 -6.77
N SER A 164 22.91 -7.95 -7.23
CA SER A 164 24.07 -7.71 -6.36
C SER A 164 24.07 -6.34 -5.67
N ASP A 165 23.39 -5.35 -6.22
CA ASP A 165 23.28 -3.98 -5.67
C ASP A 165 21.80 -3.60 -5.53
N MET A 166 21.25 -3.94 -4.37
CA MET A 166 19.83 -3.72 -4.05
C MET A 166 19.49 -2.24 -3.90
N LEU A 167 20.43 -1.43 -3.42
CA LEU A 167 20.21 0.02 -3.31
C LEU A 167 20.11 0.67 -4.70
N ALA A 168 21.01 0.31 -5.61
CA ALA A 168 20.96 0.83 -6.98
C ALA A 168 19.68 0.39 -7.70
N ALA A 169 19.26 -0.87 -7.52
CA ALA A 169 18.01 -1.39 -8.08
C ALA A 169 16.78 -0.63 -7.53
N THR A 170 16.74 -0.40 -6.22
CA THR A 170 15.68 0.39 -5.57
C THR A 170 15.61 1.82 -6.11
N LYS A 171 16.75 2.49 -6.23
CA LYS A 171 16.81 3.85 -6.80
C LYS A 171 16.33 3.88 -8.25
N ALA A 172 16.74 2.91 -9.06
CA ALA A 172 16.30 2.81 -10.45
C ALA A 172 14.79 2.59 -10.56
N ALA A 173 14.21 1.73 -9.70
CA ALA A 173 12.77 1.51 -9.63
C ALA A 173 12.00 2.80 -9.29
N LEU A 174 12.46 3.54 -8.28
CA LEU A 174 11.86 4.81 -7.88
C LEU A 174 11.95 5.88 -8.98
N GLU A 175 13.12 6.02 -9.62
CA GLU A 175 13.32 6.98 -10.71
C GLU A 175 12.42 6.69 -11.91
N ALA A 176 12.21 5.42 -12.25
CA ALA A 176 11.27 5.02 -13.29
C ALA A 176 9.81 5.29 -12.89
N ALA A 177 9.45 4.94 -11.65
CA ALA A 177 8.09 5.13 -11.14
C ALA A 177 7.67 6.60 -11.05
N VAL A 178 8.59 7.53 -10.76
CA VAL A 178 8.32 8.98 -10.81
C VAL A 178 7.74 9.39 -12.16
N GLY A 179 8.30 8.88 -13.26
CA GLY A 179 7.79 9.14 -14.61
C GLY A 179 6.41 8.51 -14.82
N GLN A 180 6.24 7.25 -14.42
CA GLN A 180 4.98 6.52 -14.58
C GLN A 180 3.83 7.20 -13.81
N VAL A 181 4.05 7.57 -12.54
CA VAL A 181 3.06 8.27 -11.72
C VAL A 181 2.73 9.64 -12.33
N ALA A 182 3.73 10.40 -12.78
CA ALA A 182 3.48 11.68 -13.45
C ALA A 182 2.65 11.53 -14.73
N ASP A 183 2.85 10.46 -15.49
CA ASP A 183 2.07 10.18 -16.70
C ASP A 183 0.63 9.76 -16.38
N ILE A 184 0.42 8.99 -15.32
CA ILE A 184 -0.92 8.63 -14.84
C ILE A 184 -1.70 9.90 -14.47
N TYR A 185 -1.14 10.77 -13.60
CA TYR A 185 -1.81 12.02 -13.20
C TYR A 185 -2.03 12.96 -14.38
N ARG A 186 -1.11 13.01 -15.34
CA ARG A 186 -1.30 13.79 -16.59
C ARG A 186 -2.46 13.24 -17.41
N GLY A 187 -2.64 11.92 -17.45
CA GLY A 187 -3.80 11.27 -18.07
C GLY A 187 -5.13 11.72 -17.44
N GLN A 188 -5.12 12.04 -16.15
CA GLN A 188 -6.26 12.59 -15.40
C GLN A 188 -6.39 14.13 -15.52
N GLY A 189 -5.56 14.77 -16.33
CA GLY A 189 -5.56 16.22 -16.49
C GLY A 189 -4.84 16.98 -15.37
N VAL A 190 -4.11 16.31 -14.51
CA VAL A 190 -3.34 16.89 -13.39
C VAL A 190 -1.86 16.89 -13.72
N ALA A 191 -1.23 18.06 -13.75
CA ALA A 191 0.21 18.18 -13.93
C ALA A 191 0.90 18.35 -12.57
N LEU A 192 1.56 17.29 -12.11
CA LEU A 192 2.36 17.34 -10.88
C LEU A 192 3.66 18.11 -11.10
N ALA A 193 4.01 19.02 -10.19
CA ALA A 193 5.34 19.63 -10.13
C ALA A 193 6.41 18.55 -9.80
N ASP A 194 7.66 18.81 -10.14
CA ASP A 194 8.74 17.82 -9.96
C ASP A 194 8.88 17.37 -8.48
N SER A 195 8.77 18.31 -7.53
CA SER A 195 8.78 17.99 -6.10
C SER A 195 7.56 17.15 -5.67
N GLU A 196 6.37 17.40 -6.23
CA GLU A 196 5.14 16.66 -5.91
C GLU A 196 5.19 15.21 -6.40
N ARG A 197 5.88 14.93 -7.51
CA ARG A 197 6.01 13.56 -8.02
C ARG A 197 6.73 12.66 -7.02
N TRP A 198 7.77 13.18 -6.37
CA TRP A 198 8.52 12.41 -5.38
C TRP A 198 7.74 12.18 -4.09
N THR A 199 6.87 13.12 -3.67
CA THR A 199 6.02 12.92 -2.50
C THR A 199 4.93 11.86 -2.71
N LYS A 200 4.64 11.51 -3.98
CA LYS A 200 3.72 10.43 -4.34
C LYS A 200 4.37 9.04 -4.32
N LEU A 201 5.64 8.91 -3.94
CA LEU A 201 6.33 7.61 -3.93
C LEU A 201 6.86 7.25 -2.56
N GLY A 202 6.73 5.98 -2.24
CA GLY A 202 7.40 5.30 -1.14
C GLY A 202 8.17 4.06 -1.62
N ALA A 203 8.96 3.48 -0.75
CA ALA A 203 9.66 2.23 -0.98
C ALA A 203 9.59 1.32 0.24
N THR A 204 9.32 0.04 0.00
CA THR A 204 9.29 -1.01 1.01
C THR A 204 10.40 -2.02 0.72
N PRO A 205 11.65 -1.78 1.14
CA PRO A 205 12.73 -2.75 1.01
C PRO A 205 12.64 -3.84 2.08
N MET A 206 13.02 -5.06 1.72
CA MET A 206 13.26 -6.13 2.69
C MET A 206 14.67 -5.98 3.25
N ILE A 207 14.80 -5.43 4.47
CA ILE A 207 16.11 -5.20 5.11
C ILE A 207 16.71 -6.54 5.55
N GLY A 208 17.96 -6.78 5.14
CA GLY A 208 18.66 -8.03 5.33
C GLY A 208 18.62 -8.90 4.09
N GLN A 209 18.66 -10.21 4.29
CA GLN A 209 18.54 -11.21 3.23
C GLN A 209 17.12 -11.21 2.70
N ASN A 210 16.97 -11.00 1.39
CA ASN A 210 15.71 -11.14 0.68
C ASN A 210 15.37 -12.63 0.41
N ASP A 211 14.16 -12.92 -0.08
CA ASP A 211 13.77 -14.29 -0.42
C ASP A 211 14.62 -14.85 -1.56
N VAL A 212 15.05 -14.00 -2.49
CA VAL A 212 16.07 -14.36 -3.48
C VAL A 212 17.43 -14.42 -2.81
N ILE A 213 17.98 -15.65 -2.69
CA ILE A 213 19.28 -15.87 -2.05
C ILE A 213 20.38 -15.09 -2.79
N GLY A 214 21.14 -14.30 -2.02
CA GLY A 214 22.20 -13.43 -2.56
C GLY A 214 21.77 -11.97 -2.73
N GLU A 215 20.48 -11.66 -2.64
CA GLU A 215 19.98 -10.28 -2.55
C GLU A 215 19.96 -9.84 -1.08
N VAL A 216 20.79 -8.86 -0.74
CA VAL A 216 20.88 -8.34 0.62
C VAL A 216 20.73 -6.83 0.59
N PHE A 217 19.71 -6.31 1.28
CA PHE A 217 19.54 -4.88 1.51
C PHE A 217 20.08 -4.54 2.90
N THR A 218 21.21 -3.87 2.96
CA THR A 218 21.93 -3.63 4.22
C THR A 218 21.33 -2.45 5.02
N LEU A 219 21.70 -2.33 6.29
CA LEU A 219 21.34 -1.14 7.09
C LEU A 219 21.99 0.14 6.54
N ASP A 220 23.13 0.05 5.87
CA ASP A 220 23.76 1.22 5.24
C ASP A 220 23.01 1.60 3.95
N ASP A 221 22.48 0.63 3.20
CA ASP A 221 21.59 0.89 2.08
C ASP A 221 20.30 1.59 2.56
N ALA A 222 19.72 1.14 3.68
CA ALA A 222 18.54 1.78 4.26
C ALA A 222 18.78 3.25 4.65
N LYS A 223 19.94 3.54 5.26
CA LYS A 223 20.34 4.92 5.58
C LYS A 223 20.53 5.76 4.32
N ALA A 224 21.14 5.18 3.28
CA ALA A 224 21.36 5.86 2.01
C ALA A 224 20.06 6.07 1.22
N LEU A 225 19.10 5.15 1.35
CA LEU A 225 17.77 5.31 0.74
C LEU A 225 16.95 6.42 1.42
N ALA A 226 17.01 6.52 2.75
CA ALA A 226 16.23 7.49 3.52
C ALA A 226 16.50 8.96 3.17
N VAL A 227 17.66 9.27 2.54
CA VAL A 227 18.01 10.64 2.13
C VAL A 227 17.72 10.92 0.65
N VAL A 228 17.31 9.92 -0.13
CA VAL A 228 17.05 10.09 -1.58
C VAL A 228 16.01 11.18 -1.88
N PRO A 229 14.87 11.27 -1.17
CA PRO A 229 13.91 12.34 -1.42
C PRO A 229 14.44 13.74 -1.13
N ALA A 230 15.38 13.88 -0.19
CA ALA A 230 15.97 15.18 0.18
C ALA A 230 16.92 15.74 -0.89
N ASP A 231 17.47 14.88 -1.75
CA ASP A 231 18.40 15.25 -2.82
C ASP A 231 17.70 15.49 -4.17
N LYS A 232 16.39 15.33 -4.23
CA LYS A 232 15.60 15.52 -5.46
C LYS A 232 14.92 16.88 -5.48
N PRO A 233 14.81 17.51 -6.67
CA PRO A 233 14.27 18.86 -6.83
C PRO A 233 12.78 18.94 -6.48
#